data_0d8354af4e631f95888e85d95c010ff1
#
_entry.id   0d8354af4e631f95888e85d95c010ff1
#
_cell.length_a   1.000
_cell.length_b   1.000
_cell.length_c   1.000
_cell.angle_alpha   90.00
_cell.angle_beta   90.00
_cell.angle_gamma   90.00
#
_symmetry.space_group_name_H-M   'P 1'
#
loop_
_entity.id
_entity.type
_entity.pdbx_description
1 polymer ?
#
loop_
_entity_poly.entity_id
_entity_poly.type
_entity_poly.pdbx_seq_one_letter_code
_entity_poly.pdbx_strand_id
1 'polypeptide(L)'
;MSADRLPGVVVTDHFLEVPLDHAAPDGERLTVYGREAVAPGREHEALPWLVYLQGGPGCASPRPLGRDSWLVRALDHYRVLLLDQRGTGRSAPAGRQTLALRGGPREQAAYLAHFRADAIVRDAESFRRELAGPGERWSVLGQSFGGFCATTYLSYAPEGLREVMITGGLPGLRAGAEDVYRAAYPRVARKNAAHYARYPQDIERVRRIAAHLREHPARLPGGGRLTAEAFQALGRLLGTGTGSYVLHYLIEDAWVTGPAGPELAETFLQAVQSHLSHTATPLYAVLHEAIYAQRSVASKGTGWAAQHVRAEFPEFDVGTALEGGRPVHFTGEMVYPWLFDTDPALRPLKETAQALAERADWPDLYDADRLAANEVPAAAAVYADDMYVDAAHSLETAREIRGLRTWVTNEWEHDGLRVSDGAVLDRLIRMVRGEV
;
A
#
# COMPACT_ATOMS: atom_id res chain seq x y z
N MET A 1 18.77 16.56 -19.90
CA MET A 1 17.51 15.84 -19.66
C MET A 1 16.39 16.63 -20.30
N SER A 2 15.49 16.01 -21.07
CA SER A 2 14.32 16.71 -21.62
C SER A 2 13.26 16.82 -20.55
N ALA A 3 12.65 17.99 -20.44
CA ALA A 3 11.50 18.22 -19.58
C ALA A 3 10.22 18.15 -20.42
N ASP A 4 9.25 17.37 -19.98
CA ASP A 4 7.94 17.28 -20.61
C ASP A 4 6.97 18.26 -19.93
N ARG A 5 6.10 18.90 -20.71
CA ARG A 5 5.09 19.84 -20.21
C ARG A 5 3.70 19.22 -20.29
N LEU A 6 3.07 19.13 -19.13
CA LEU A 6 1.68 18.71 -18.98
C LEU A 6 0.84 19.91 -18.47
N PRO A 7 -0.49 19.84 -18.48
CA PRO A 7 -1.32 20.92 -17.95
C PRO A 7 -0.98 21.25 -16.49
N GLY A 8 -0.41 22.42 -16.24
CA GLY A 8 -0.06 22.93 -14.91
C GLY A 8 1.12 22.26 -14.22
N VAL A 9 1.91 21.42 -14.92
CA VAL A 9 3.12 20.79 -14.36
C VAL A 9 4.19 20.57 -15.43
N VAL A 10 5.45 20.77 -15.06
CA VAL A 10 6.63 20.40 -15.84
C VAL A 10 7.27 19.21 -15.16
N VAL A 11 7.56 18.16 -15.89
CA VAL A 11 8.15 16.92 -15.36
C VAL A 11 9.51 16.63 -15.97
N THR A 12 10.42 16.11 -15.16
CA THR A 12 11.77 15.69 -15.56
C THR A 12 12.06 14.30 -14.99
N ASP A 13 12.56 13.40 -15.82
CA ASP A 13 12.90 12.04 -15.42
C ASP A 13 14.34 11.95 -14.90
N HIS A 14 14.51 11.30 -13.76
CA HIS A 14 15.80 11.01 -13.15
C HIS A 14 15.98 9.51 -12.96
N PHE A 15 17.19 9.02 -13.25
CA PHE A 15 17.59 7.64 -13.03
C PHE A 15 18.88 7.62 -12.22
N LEU A 16 18.95 6.76 -11.24
CA LEU A 16 20.11 6.63 -10.37
C LEU A 16 20.43 5.14 -10.16
N GLU A 17 21.71 4.79 -10.35
CA GLU A 17 22.19 3.48 -10.00
C GLU A 17 22.48 3.41 -8.50
N VAL A 18 21.84 2.46 -7.80
CA VAL A 18 22.01 2.25 -6.37
C VAL A 18 22.42 0.80 -6.08
N PRO A 19 23.06 0.50 -4.96
CA PRO A 19 23.33 -0.89 -4.58
C PRO A 19 22.03 -1.69 -4.37
N LEU A 20 22.01 -2.95 -4.79
CA LEU A 20 20.95 -3.88 -4.40
C LEU A 20 20.96 -4.04 -2.87
N ASP A 21 22.14 -4.35 -2.33
CA ASP A 21 22.37 -4.37 -0.88
C ASP A 21 23.24 -3.18 -0.47
N HIS A 22 22.65 -2.26 0.26
CA HIS A 22 23.36 -1.09 0.77
C HIS A 22 24.43 -1.40 1.82
N ALA A 23 24.45 -2.63 2.38
CA ALA A 23 25.53 -3.09 3.23
C ALA A 23 26.74 -3.60 2.42
N ALA A 24 26.54 -3.88 1.12
CA ALA A 24 27.57 -4.29 0.18
C ALA A 24 27.59 -3.35 -1.06
N PRO A 25 27.99 -2.07 -0.92
CA PRO A 25 27.81 -1.04 -1.92
C PRO A 25 28.56 -1.29 -3.24
N ASP A 26 29.60 -2.11 -3.20
CA ASP A 26 30.39 -2.50 -4.39
C ASP A 26 29.82 -3.74 -5.10
N GLY A 27 28.71 -4.28 -4.59
CA GLY A 27 28.03 -5.45 -5.16
C GLY A 27 27.12 -5.11 -6.35
N GLU A 28 26.10 -5.94 -6.54
CA GLU A 28 25.10 -5.75 -7.59
C GLU A 28 24.39 -4.40 -7.42
N ARG A 29 24.13 -3.73 -8.55
CA ARG A 29 23.42 -2.46 -8.58
C ARG A 29 22.08 -2.61 -9.32
N LEU A 30 21.16 -1.73 -9.01
CA LEU A 30 19.89 -1.62 -9.71
C LEU A 30 19.57 -0.14 -10.00
N THR A 31 18.83 0.08 -11.08
CA THR A 31 18.37 1.43 -11.45
C THR A 31 17.13 1.77 -10.67
N VAL A 32 17.14 2.92 -9.99
CA VAL A 32 15.96 3.53 -9.37
C VAL A 32 15.58 4.78 -10.15
N TYR A 33 14.29 5.00 -10.32
CA TYR A 33 13.70 6.09 -11.07
C TYR A 33 12.91 7.02 -10.17
N GLY A 34 13.05 8.31 -10.40
CA GLY A 34 12.24 9.35 -9.80
C GLY A 34 11.79 10.37 -10.85
N ARG A 35 10.52 10.78 -10.79
CA ARG A 35 10.00 11.86 -11.62
C ARG A 35 9.89 13.12 -10.82
N GLU A 36 10.67 14.12 -11.20
CA GLU A 36 10.52 15.47 -10.69
C GLU A 36 9.28 16.11 -11.30
N ALA A 37 8.52 16.83 -10.48
CA ALA A 37 7.40 17.65 -10.88
C ALA A 37 7.54 19.05 -10.28
N VAL A 38 7.32 20.08 -11.10
CA VAL A 38 7.43 21.49 -10.70
C VAL A 38 6.33 22.31 -11.40
N ALA A 39 5.87 23.38 -10.75
CA ALA A 39 4.91 24.29 -11.38
C ALA A 39 5.55 25.03 -12.58
N PRO A 40 4.83 25.23 -13.70
CA PRO A 40 5.36 25.96 -14.85
C PRO A 40 5.84 27.35 -14.47
N GLY A 41 7.02 27.73 -14.99
CA GLY A 41 7.67 29.00 -14.71
C GLY A 41 8.53 29.01 -13.45
N ARG A 42 8.50 27.94 -12.64
CA ARG A 42 9.29 27.80 -11.41
C ARG A 42 10.42 26.78 -11.53
N GLU A 43 10.72 26.34 -12.77
CA GLU A 43 11.71 25.28 -13.04
C GLU A 43 13.13 25.64 -12.55
N HIS A 44 13.44 26.94 -12.50
CA HIS A 44 14.75 27.46 -12.09
C HIS A 44 14.75 28.07 -10.69
N GLU A 45 13.62 28.06 -9.97
CA GLU A 45 13.56 28.54 -8.60
C GLU A 45 14.23 27.54 -7.64
N ALA A 46 14.86 28.05 -6.59
CA ALA A 46 15.44 27.24 -5.51
C ALA A 46 14.36 26.77 -4.54
N LEU A 47 13.43 25.95 -5.04
CA LEU A 47 12.36 25.37 -4.25
C LEU A 47 12.87 24.22 -3.37
N PRO A 48 12.37 24.08 -2.14
CA PRO A 48 12.68 22.92 -1.33
C PRO A 48 12.15 21.64 -1.99
N TRP A 49 12.89 20.56 -1.87
CA TRP A 49 12.48 19.25 -2.37
C TRP A 49 11.46 18.58 -1.43
N LEU A 50 10.48 17.92 -2.02
CA LEU A 50 9.56 17.00 -1.36
C LEU A 50 9.63 15.65 -2.07
N VAL A 51 10.13 14.60 -1.42
CA VAL A 51 10.00 13.25 -1.94
C VAL A 51 8.66 12.66 -1.52
N TYR A 52 7.94 12.12 -2.50
CA TYR A 52 6.72 11.36 -2.26
C TYR A 52 7.02 9.86 -2.22
N LEU A 53 6.68 9.22 -1.12
CA LEU A 53 6.78 7.79 -0.91
C LEU A 53 5.38 7.18 -1.01
N GLN A 54 5.17 6.42 -2.09
CA GLN A 54 3.90 5.78 -2.41
C GLN A 54 3.58 4.64 -1.44
N GLY A 55 2.30 4.41 -1.22
CA GLY A 55 1.78 3.25 -0.50
C GLY A 55 1.94 1.93 -1.28
N GLY A 56 1.44 0.87 -0.72
CA GLY A 56 1.54 -0.49 -1.23
C GLY A 56 1.77 -1.47 -0.09
N PRO A 57 2.83 -2.27 -0.10
CA PRO A 57 4.11 -2.18 -0.86
C PRO A 57 3.96 -2.46 -2.37
N GLY A 58 5.03 -2.25 -3.12
CA GLY A 58 5.09 -2.69 -4.52
C GLY A 58 4.24 -1.90 -5.52
N CYS A 59 3.84 -0.68 -5.16
CA CYS A 59 3.13 0.24 -6.07
C CYS A 59 4.08 1.33 -6.56
N ALA A 60 4.04 1.62 -7.87
CA ALA A 60 4.74 2.75 -8.45
C ALA A 60 4.11 4.07 -8.02
N SER A 61 4.90 5.14 -7.99
CA SER A 61 4.37 6.48 -7.80
C SER A 61 3.37 6.87 -8.91
N PRO A 62 2.34 7.67 -8.59
CA PRO A 62 1.39 8.14 -9.58
C PRO A 62 2.09 8.85 -10.74
N ARG A 63 1.54 8.69 -11.95
CA ARG A 63 1.97 9.46 -13.12
C ARG A 63 1.06 10.67 -13.25
N PRO A 64 1.57 11.91 -13.06
CA PRO A 64 0.77 13.10 -13.23
C PRO A 64 0.17 13.17 -14.63
N LEU A 65 -1.12 13.47 -14.71
CA LEU A 65 -1.80 13.84 -15.96
C LEU A 65 -1.94 15.36 -16.09
N GLY A 66 -1.66 16.05 -15.00
CA GLY A 66 -1.71 17.49 -14.85
C GLY A 66 -1.46 17.87 -13.40
N ARG A 67 -1.82 19.10 -13.05
CA ARG A 67 -1.82 19.60 -11.68
C ARG A 67 -3.15 19.25 -11.02
N ASP A 68 -3.21 18.10 -10.36
CA ASP A 68 -4.42 17.55 -9.76
C ASP A 68 -4.18 16.97 -8.36
N SER A 69 -5.23 16.60 -7.65
CA SER A 69 -5.20 15.96 -6.34
C SER A 69 -4.28 16.73 -5.35
N TRP A 70 -3.54 16.02 -4.49
CA TRP A 70 -2.59 16.64 -3.55
C TRP A 70 -1.41 17.38 -4.22
N LEU A 71 -1.09 17.03 -5.47
CA LEU A 71 -0.01 17.69 -6.22
C LEU A 71 -0.31 19.16 -6.48
N VAL A 72 -1.60 19.54 -6.59
CA VAL A 72 -2.03 20.95 -6.65
C VAL A 72 -1.37 21.76 -5.55
N ARG A 73 -1.46 21.26 -4.31
CA ARG A 73 -0.96 21.97 -3.14
C ARG A 73 0.56 21.80 -2.96
N ALA A 74 1.09 20.62 -3.28
CA ALA A 74 2.53 20.38 -3.19
C ALA A 74 3.34 21.34 -4.07
N LEU A 75 2.91 21.58 -5.30
CA LEU A 75 3.60 22.44 -6.27
C LEU A 75 3.57 23.93 -5.90
N ASP A 76 2.73 24.37 -4.96
CA ASP A 76 2.77 25.72 -4.42
C ASP A 76 4.02 25.94 -3.53
N HIS A 77 4.56 24.88 -2.94
CA HIS A 77 5.60 24.95 -1.92
C HIS A 77 6.90 24.26 -2.29
N TYR A 78 6.84 23.24 -3.14
CA TYR A 78 7.92 22.28 -3.34
C TYR A 78 8.21 22.00 -4.80
N ARG A 79 9.42 21.55 -5.03
CA ARG A 79 9.81 20.71 -6.15
C ARG A 79 9.60 19.26 -5.70
N VAL A 80 8.73 18.51 -6.37
CA VAL A 80 8.29 17.20 -5.93
C VAL A 80 9.03 16.09 -6.67
N LEU A 81 9.61 15.14 -5.95
CA LEU A 81 10.12 13.89 -6.52
C LEU A 81 9.12 12.75 -6.28
N LEU A 82 8.50 12.28 -7.34
CA LEU A 82 7.67 11.08 -7.37
C LEU A 82 8.59 9.87 -7.55
N LEU A 83 9.00 9.26 -6.43
CA LEU A 83 9.96 8.15 -6.43
C LEU A 83 9.24 6.84 -6.70
N ASP A 84 9.57 6.14 -7.79
CA ASP A 84 9.24 4.74 -7.91
C ASP A 84 10.14 3.96 -6.96
N GLN A 85 9.57 3.36 -5.93
CA GLN A 85 10.32 2.51 -5.01
C GLN A 85 10.91 1.32 -5.78
N ARG A 86 12.08 0.82 -5.34
CA ARG A 86 12.74 -0.32 -5.99
C ARG A 86 11.76 -1.48 -6.24
N GLY A 87 11.84 -2.09 -7.40
CA GLY A 87 10.93 -3.15 -7.85
C GLY A 87 9.63 -2.68 -8.49
N THR A 88 9.36 -1.37 -8.52
CA THR A 88 8.12 -0.81 -9.04
C THR A 88 8.33 0.10 -10.25
N GLY A 89 7.32 0.24 -11.09
CA GLY A 89 7.31 1.19 -12.19
C GLY A 89 8.53 1.07 -13.08
N ARG A 90 9.39 2.11 -13.07
CA ARG A 90 10.65 2.16 -13.84
C ARG A 90 11.91 1.87 -12.99
N SER A 91 11.72 1.52 -11.73
CA SER A 91 12.79 1.21 -10.76
C SER A 91 13.05 -0.29 -10.68
N ALA A 92 13.83 -0.84 -11.62
CA ALA A 92 14.16 -2.27 -11.70
C ALA A 92 12.91 -3.16 -11.44
N PRO A 93 11.85 -3.04 -12.25
CA PRO A 93 10.55 -3.63 -11.97
C PRO A 93 10.64 -5.14 -11.72
N ALA A 94 10.07 -5.59 -10.60
CA ALA A 94 10.09 -6.98 -10.18
C ALA A 94 8.70 -7.63 -10.37
N GLY A 95 8.62 -8.58 -11.26
CA GLY A 95 7.41 -9.32 -11.57
C GLY A 95 7.76 -10.67 -12.20
N ARG A 96 6.75 -11.44 -12.59
CA ARG A 96 6.96 -12.81 -13.15
C ARG A 96 7.97 -12.88 -14.29
N GLN A 97 8.10 -11.81 -15.09
CA GLN A 97 9.01 -11.78 -16.24
C GLN A 97 10.46 -11.56 -15.82
N THR A 98 10.70 -10.64 -14.91
CA THR A 98 12.04 -10.22 -14.49
C THR A 98 12.59 -11.09 -13.37
N LEU A 99 11.75 -11.54 -12.42
CA LEU A 99 12.17 -12.45 -11.36
C LEU A 99 12.59 -13.83 -11.87
N ALA A 100 12.02 -14.29 -12.99
CA ALA A 100 12.46 -15.53 -13.62
C ALA A 100 13.96 -15.51 -14.01
N LEU A 101 14.55 -14.32 -14.20
CA LEU A 101 15.98 -14.15 -14.49
C LEU A 101 16.87 -14.25 -13.23
N ARG A 102 16.27 -14.31 -12.03
CA ARG A 102 16.98 -14.33 -10.75
C ARG A 102 17.23 -15.73 -10.20
N GLY A 103 16.92 -16.77 -10.97
CA GLY A 103 17.05 -18.15 -10.54
C GLY A 103 15.78 -18.73 -9.94
N GLY A 104 15.90 -19.66 -9.00
CA GLY A 104 14.77 -20.32 -8.33
C GLY A 104 14.11 -19.48 -7.23
N PRO A 105 13.07 -20.04 -6.59
CA PRO A 105 12.29 -19.33 -5.58
C PRO A 105 13.11 -18.76 -4.41
N ARG A 106 14.16 -19.47 -3.98
CA ARG A 106 15.02 -19.02 -2.87
C ARG A 106 15.89 -17.83 -3.27
N GLU A 107 16.47 -17.86 -4.48
CA GLU A 107 17.25 -16.75 -5.01
C GLU A 107 16.35 -15.52 -5.26
N GLN A 108 15.14 -15.72 -5.76
CA GLN A 108 14.14 -14.65 -5.90
C GLN A 108 13.75 -14.06 -4.55
N ALA A 109 13.52 -14.88 -3.53
CA ALA A 109 13.20 -14.42 -2.18
C ALA A 109 14.38 -13.65 -1.55
N ALA A 110 15.61 -14.12 -1.72
CA ALA A 110 16.81 -13.41 -1.27
C ALA A 110 16.95 -12.05 -1.94
N TYR A 111 16.71 -11.95 -3.25
CA TYR A 111 16.68 -10.70 -3.99
C TYR A 111 15.60 -9.76 -3.46
N LEU A 112 14.38 -10.23 -3.31
CA LEU A 112 13.23 -9.42 -2.86
C LEU A 112 13.32 -9.01 -1.38
N ALA A 113 14.12 -9.68 -0.57
CA ALA A 113 14.37 -9.28 0.80
C ALA A 113 15.03 -7.88 0.91
N HIS A 114 15.66 -7.40 -0.16
CA HIS A 114 16.22 -6.04 -0.27
C HIS A 114 15.20 -4.98 -0.73
N PHE A 115 13.88 -5.28 -0.73
CA PHE A 115 12.85 -4.38 -1.28
C PHE A 115 11.91 -3.81 -0.21
N ARG A 116 12.38 -3.74 1.03
CA ARG A 116 11.62 -3.18 2.16
C ARG A 116 11.95 -1.71 2.42
N ALA A 117 11.30 -1.14 3.44
CA ALA A 117 11.41 0.27 3.79
C ALA A 117 12.85 0.73 4.08
N ASP A 118 13.68 -0.11 4.70
CA ASP A 118 15.08 0.18 5.02
C ASP A 118 15.94 0.43 3.77
N ALA A 119 15.77 -0.35 2.72
CA ALA A 119 16.46 -0.15 1.46
C ALA A 119 15.88 1.01 0.64
N ILE A 120 14.54 1.18 0.65
CA ILE A 120 13.86 2.30 0.00
C ILE A 120 14.33 3.64 0.56
N VAL A 121 14.51 3.75 1.88
CA VAL A 121 15.03 4.96 2.53
C VAL A 121 16.45 5.28 2.08
N ARG A 122 17.31 4.27 1.92
CA ARG A 122 18.69 4.46 1.44
C ARG A 122 18.74 4.87 -0.04
N ASP A 123 17.81 4.38 -0.86
CA ASP A 123 17.63 4.86 -2.23
C ASP A 123 17.22 6.33 -2.24
N ALA A 124 16.24 6.68 -1.41
CA ALA A 124 15.80 8.06 -1.27
C ALA A 124 16.95 8.99 -0.83
N GLU A 125 17.81 8.56 0.11
CA GLU A 125 19.01 9.28 0.50
C GLU A 125 20.03 9.44 -0.64
N SER A 126 20.14 8.45 -1.50
CA SER A 126 20.99 8.55 -2.70
C SER A 126 20.44 9.60 -3.65
N PHE A 127 19.14 9.64 -3.89
CA PHE A 127 18.47 10.70 -4.67
C PHE A 127 18.60 12.08 -4.02
N ARG A 128 18.43 12.19 -2.71
CA ARG A 128 18.60 13.46 -2.00
C ARG A 128 19.98 14.05 -2.24
N ARG A 129 21.02 13.25 -2.06
CA ARG A 129 22.41 13.71 -2.26
C ARG A 129 22.69 14.13 -3.70
N GLU A 130 22.11 13.42 -4.67
CA GLU A 130 22.28 13.73 -6.10
C GLU A 130 21.51 14.99 -6.50
N LEU A 131 20.25 15.15 -6.09
CA LEU A 131 19.36 16.21 -6.58
C LEU A 131 19.41 17.47 -5.73
N ALA A 132 19.42 17.33 -4.41
CA ALA A 132 19.44 18.47 -3.50
C ALA A 132 20.87 18.85 -3.07
N GLY A 133 21.77 17.89 -3.01
CA GLY A 133 23.14 18.06 -2.54
C GLY A 133 23.43 17.32 -1.23
N PRO A 134 24.68 16.95 -0.96
CA PRO A 134 25.04 16.10 0.18
C PRO A 134 24.73 16.71 1.56
N GLY A 135 24.78 18.04 1.67
CA GLY A 135 24.49 18.79 2.92
C GLY A 135 23.06 19.28 3.04
N GLU A 136 22.28 19.17 1.98
CA GLU A 136 20.91 19.69 1.95
C GLU A 136 19.92 18.70 2.55
N ARG A 137 18.84 19.23 3.13
CA ARG A 137 17.72 18.46 3.68
C ARG A 137 16.51 18.59 2.78
N TRP A 138 15.71 17.52 2.69
CA TRP A 138 14.46 17.57 1.98
C TRP A 138 13.26 17.18 2.84
N SER A 139 12.06 17.47 2.35
CA SER A 139 10.79 17.09 2.97
C SER A 139 10.34 15.73 2.46
N VAL A 140 9.59 15.00 3.28
CA VAL A 140 9.01 13.69 2.94
C VAL A 140 7.50 13.73 3.09
N LEU A 141 6.78 13.21 2.12
CA LEU A 141 5.36 12.88 2.20
C LEU A 141 5.20 11.38 2.00
N GLY A 142 4.80 10.67 3.05
CA GLY A 142 4.54 9.23 3.02
C GLY A 142 3.05 8.91 3.12
N GLN A 143 2.52 8.13 2.17
CA GLN A 143 1.15 7.67 2.19
C GLN A 143 1.11 6.15 2.42
N SER A 144 0.30 5.67 3.41
CA SER A 144 0.17 4.23 3.68
C SER A 144 1.54 3.60 3.97
N PHE A 145 1.96 2.54 3.28
CA PHE A 145 3.31 1.98 3.37
C PHE A 145 4.43 3.02 3.16
N GLY A 146 4.20 4.07 2.37
CA GLY A 146 5.12 5.21 2.27
C GLY A 146 5.32 5.94 3.59
N GLY A 147 4.33 5.92 4.48
CA GLY A 147 4.44 6.41 5.86
C GLY A 147 5.28 5.49 6.75
N PHE A 148 5.23 4.16 6.51
CA PHE A 148 6.15 3.21 7.13
C PHE A 148 7.60 3.52 6.71
N CYS A 149 7.82 3.77 5.43
CA CYS A 149 9.12 4.23 4.93
C CYS A 149 9.53 5.56 5.57
N ALA A 150 8.61 6.52 5.75
CA ALA A 150 8.90 7.81 6.40
C ALA A 150 9.27 7.63 7.89
N THR A 151 8.63 6.69 8.61
CA THR A 151 8.97 6.33 9.99
C THR A 151 10.35 5.64 10.07
N THR A 152 10.65 4.77 9.10
CA THR A 152 11.98 4.17 8.93
C THR A 152 13.02 5.26 8.64
N TYR A 153 12.68 6.27 7.85
CA TYR A 153 13.56 7.39 7.53
C TYR A 153 13.91 8.21 8.79
N LEU A 154 12.91 8.53 9.64
CA LEU A 154 13.12 9.17 10.94
C LEU A 154 14.02 8.33 11.86
N SER A 155 13.98 7.00 11.74
CA SER A 155 14.82 6.09 12.51
C SER A 155 16.27 6.04 12.04
N TYR A 156 16.53 6.07 10.73
CA TYR A 156 17.85 5.71 10.21
C TYR A 156 18.62 6.85 9.54
N ALA A 157 17.94 7.90 9.05
CA ALA A 157 18.59 9.05 8.40
C ALA A 157 17.89 10.39 8.66
N PRO A 158 17.53 10.72 9.92
CA PRO A 158 16.83 11.98 10.25
C PRO A 158 17.62 13.23 9.88
N GLU A 159 18.95 13.14 9.77
CA GLU A 159 19.83 14.25 9.37
C GLU A 159 19.56 14.74 7.94
N GLY A 160 19.04 13.89 7.05
CA GLY A 160 18.64 14.25 5.69
C GLY A 160 17.25 14.91 5.60
N LEU A 161 16.52 14.97 6.73
CA LEU A 161 15.12 15.39 6.75
C LEU A 161 14.96 16.84 7.22
N ARG A 162 14.15 17.60 6.48
CA ARG A 162 13.68 18.94 6.83
C ARG A 162 12.37 18.89 7.60
N GLU A 163 11.40 18.13 7.11
CA GLU A 163 10.08 17.91 7.69
C GLU A 163 9.48 16.63 7.14
N VAL A 164 8.59 15.99 7.91
CA VAL A 164 7.95 14.73 7.53
C VAL A 164 6.44 14.83 7.68
N MET A 165 5.73 14.47 6.63
CA MET A 165 4.29 14.41 6.57
C MET A 165 3.84 12.98 6.27
N ILE A 166 2.95 12.43 7.08
CA ILE A 166 2.44 11.06 6.97
C ILE A 166 0.92 11.08 6.88
N THR A 167 0.36 10.29 6.00
CA THR A 167 -1.08 10.17 5.85
C THR A 167 -1.51 8.70 5.77
N GLY A 168 -2.36 8.25 6.71
CA GLY A 168 -2.83 6.87 6.82
C GLY A 168 -1.68 5.85 6.84
N GLY A 169 -0.55 6.17 7.49
CA GLY A 169 0.68 5.40 7.34
C GLY A 169 1.61 5.39 8.57
N LEU A 170 1.11 5.62 9.78
CA LEU A 170 1.90 5.36 10.99
C LEU A 170 1.84 3.86 11.32
N PRO A 171 2.95 3.12 11.23
CA PRO A 171 2.99 1.69 11.55
C PRO A 171 2.86 1.44 13.05
N GLY A 172 2.42 0.26 13.45
CA GLY A 172 2.66 -0.21 14.82
C GLY A 172 4.14 -0.60 14.97
N LEU A 173 4.90 0.15 15.77
CA LEU A 173 6.35 -0.08 15.90
C LEU A 173 6.69 -1.48 16.43
N ARG A 174 5.81 -2.03 17.27
CA ARG A 174 5.95 -3.36 17.91
C ARG A 174 4.90 -4.36 17.47
N ALA A 175 4.06 -4.01 16.48
CA ALA A 175 3.04 -4.90 15.95
C ALA A 175 3.61 -5.76 14.82
N GLY A 176 3.51 -7.08 14.96
CA GLY A 176 3.78 -8.02 13.88
C GLY A 176 2.57 -8.18 12.95
N ALA A 177 2.72 -8.97 11.89
CA ALA A 177 1.66 -9.19 10.92
C ALA A 177 0.37 -9.75 11.57
N GLU A 178 0.48 -10.66 12.54
CA GLU A 178 -0.69 -11.18 13.25
C GLU A 178 -1.44 -10.10 14.03
N ASP A 179 -0.71 -9.19 14.73
CA ASP A 179 -1.32 -8.12 15.51
C ASP A 179 -2.06 -7.14 14.61
N VAL A 180 -1.46 -6.83 13.45
CA VAL A 180 -2.08 -5.98 12.42
C VAL A 180 -3.39 -6.60 11.94
N TYR A 181 -3.41 -7.88 11.62
CA TYR A 181 -4.64 -8.54 11.15
C TYR A 181 -5.68 -8.69 12.26
N ARG A 182 -5.29 -9.01 13.52
CA ARG A 182 -6.23 -9.03 14.63
C ARG A 182 -6.90 -7.67 14.88
N ALA A 183 -6.19 -6.56 14.64
CA ALA A 183 -6.77 -5.22 14.69
C ALA A 183 -7.66 -4.92 13.47
N ALA A 184 -7.29 -5.42 12.27
CA ALA A 184 -8.00 -5.16 11.02
C ALA A 184 -9.35 -5.88 10.94
N TYR A 185 -9.46 -7.15 11.31
CA TYR A 185 -10.71 -7.93 11.16
C TYR A 185 -11.94 -7.26 11.81
N PRO A 186 -11.90 -6.78 13.07
CA PRO A 186 -13.05 -6.06 13.65
C PRO A 186 -13.40 -4.77 12.91
N ARG A 187 -12.41 -4.08 12.33
CA ARG A 187 -12.64 -2.90 11.49
C ARG A 187 -13.36 -3.26 10.20
N VAL A 188 -12.88 -4.31 9.53
CA VAL A 188 -13.51 -4.84 8.32
C VAL A 188 -14.93 -5.30 8.59
N ALA A 189 -15.20 -5.95 9.72
CA ALA A 189 -16.56 -6.33 10.12
C ALA A 189 -17.48 -5.10 10.25
N ARG A 190 -17.01 -3.99 10.86
CA ARG A 190 -17.77 -2.73 10.93
C ARG A 190 -18.01 -2.12 9.54
N LYS A 191 -17.02 -2.16 8.63
CA LYS A 191 -17.19 -1.69 7.25
C LYS A 191 -18.23 -2.51 6.50
N ASN A 192 -18.26 -3.84 6.67
CA ASN A 192 -19.31 -4.71 6.14
C ASN A 192 -20.68 -4.32 6.70
N ALA A 193 -20.79 -4.15 8.01
CA ALA A 193 -22.05 -3.73 8.65
C ALA A 193 -22.54 -2.38 8.10
N ALA A 194 -21.66 -1.41 7.93
CA ALA A 194 -22.00 -0.10 7.36
C ALA A 194 -22.44 -0.22 5.88
N HIS A 195 -21.77 -1.08 5.09
CA HIS A 195 -22.16 -1.35 3.71
C HIS A 195 -23.57 -1.97 3.63
N TYR A 196 -23.84 -3.02 4.40
CA TYR A 196 -25.14 -3.69 4.41
C TYR A 196 -26.26 -2.85 5.06
N ALA A 197 -25.93 -1.95 5.98
CA ALA A 197 -26.90 -0.98 6.49
C ALA A 197 -27.31 0.03 5.40
N ARG A 198 -26.36 0.43 4.54
CA ARG A 198 -26.63 1.31 3.39
C ARG A 198 -27.37 0.60 2.25
N TYR A 199 -27.04 -0.66 2.02
CA TYR A 199 -27.57 -1.49 0.93
C TYR A 199 -28.08 -2.84 1.45
N PRO A 200 -29.22 -2.89 2.17
CA PRO A 200 -29.74 -4.13 2.74
C PRO A 200 -29.99 -5.25 1.71
N GLN A 201 -30.35 -4.85 0.47
CA GLN A 201 -30.58 -5.79 -0.63
C GLN A 201 -29.30 -6.54 -1.05
N ASP A 202 -28.14 -6.01 -0.76
CA ASP A 202 -26.88 -6.65 -1.13
C ASP A 202 -26.58 -7.88 -0.26
N ILE A 203 -27.17 -8.01 0.92
CA ILE A 203 -27.02 -9.19 1.76
C ILE A 203 -27.39 -10.45 0.95
N GLU A 204 -28.58 -10.47 0.34
CA GLU A 204 -29.04 -11.64 -0.40
C GLU A 204 -28.33 -11.78 -1.76
N ARG A 205 -28.03 -10.66 -2.43
CA ARG A 205 -27.27 -10.68 -3.69
C ARG A 205 -25.88 -11.28 -3.50
N VAL A 206 -25.15 -10.88 -2.47
CA VAL A 206 -23.81 -11.38 -2.12
C VAL A 206 -23.88 -12.86 -1.73
N ARG A 207 -24.88 -13.25 -0.93
CA ARG A 207 -25.11 -14.66 -0.59
C ARG A 207 -25.31 -15.53 -1.82
N ARG A 208 -26.14 -15.08 -2.76
CA ARG A 208 -26.42 -15.78 -4.02
C ARG A 208 -25.14 -15.94 -4.87
N ILE A 209 -24.31 -14.88 -4.99
CA ILE A 209 -23.03 -14.94 -5.71
C ILE A 209 -22.09 -15.93 -5.01
N ALA A 210 -21.93 -15.81 -3.70
CA ALA A 210 -21.03 -16.67 -2.93
C ALA A 210 -21.43 -18.14 -2.97
N ALA A 211 -22.73 -18.44 -2.86
CA ALA A 211 -23.27 -19.81 -2.99
C ALA A 211 -22.98 -20.38 -4.39
N HIS A 212 -23.26 -19.61 -5.44
CA HIS A 212 -22.96 -20.01 -6.82
C HIS A 212 -21.46 -20.32 -7.01
N LEU A 213 -20.58 -19.45 -6.52
CA LEU A 213 -19.12 -19.60 -6.65
C LEU A 213 -18.55 -20.78 -5.86
N ARG A 214 -19.21 -21.23 -4.79
CA ARG A 214 -18.82 -22.46 -4.06
C ARG A 214 -19.07 -23.71 -4.89
N GLU A 215 -20.16 -23.74 -5.64
CA GLU A 215 -20.52 -24.88 -6.49
C GLU A 215 -19.85 -24.82 -7.85
N HIS A 216 -19.74 -23.61 -8.42
CA HIS A 216 -19.27 -23.34 -9.76
C HIS A 216 -18.24 -22.16 -9.79
N PRO A 217 -16.97 -22.40 -9.38
CA PRO A 217 -15.95 -21.35 -9.47
C PRO A 217 -15.83 -20.82 -10.89
N ALA A 218 -16.02 -19.51 -11.07
CA ALA A 218 -15.99 -18.89 -12.38
C ALA A 218 -14.55 -18.65 -12.87
N ARG A 219 -14.38 -18.61 -14.19
CA ARG A 219 -13.12 -18.14 -14.80
C ARG A 219 -13.23 -16.66 -15.11
N LEU A 220 -12.23 -15.91 -14.63
CA LEU A 220 -12.03 -14.51 -14.99
C LEU A 220 -11.46 -14.41 -16.42
N PRO A 221 -11.72 -13.32 -17.17
CA PRO A 221 -11.24 -13.15 -18.55
C PRO A 221 -9.73 -13.36 -18.73
N GLY A 222 -8.89 -12.95 -17.76
CA GLY A 222 -7.44 -13.17 -17.75
C GLY A 222 -6.99 -14.58 -17.34
N GLY A 223 -7.93 -15.53 -17.20
CA GLY A 223 -7.64 -16.93 -16.88
C GLY A 223 -7.50 -17.23 -15.38
N GLY A 224 -7.71 -16.24 -14.52
CA GLY A 224 -7.80 -16.43 -13.07
C GLY A 224 -9.05 -17.19 -12.66
N ARG A 225 -9.08 -17.67 -11.40
CA ARG A 225 -10.28 -18.32 -10.83
C ARG A 225 -10.93 -17.38 -9.82
N LEU A 226 -12.22 -17.13 -10.00
CA LEU A 226 -13.05 -16.47 -9.00
C LEU A 226 -13.70 -17.55 -8.12
N THR A 227 -13.15 -17.73 -6.93
CA THR A 227 -13.78 -18.53 -5.86
C THR A 227 -14.61 -17.62 -4.95
N ALA A 228 -15.38 -18.20 -4.04
CA ALA A 228 -16.14 -17.42 -3.06
C ALA A 228 -15.19 -16.60 -2.14
N GLU A 229 -14.03 -17.15 -1.78
CA GLU A 229 -13.02 -16.45 -0.99
C GLU A 229 -12.35 -15.32 -1.80
N ALA A 230 -12.07 -15.55 -3.09
CA ALA A 230 -11.56 -14.49 -3.97
C ALA A 230 -12.58 -13.36 -4.14
N PHE A 231 -13.87 -13.68 -4.22
CA PHE A 231 -14.93 -12.68 -4.24
C PHE A 231 -14.99 -11.86 -2.94
N GLN A 232 -14.77 -12.49 -1.76
CA GLN A 232 -14.69 -11.76 -0.50
C GLN A 232 -13.55 -10.72 -0.49
N ALA A 233 -12.45 -10.95 -1.21
CA ALA A 233 -11.31 -10.01 -1.26
C ALA A 233 -11.65 -8.66 -1.93
N LEU A 234 -12.80 -8.54 -2.61
CA LEU A 234 -13.34 -7.26 -3.07
C LEU A 234 -13.61 -6.28 -1.91
N GLY A 235 -13.73 -6.76 -0.69
CA GLY A 235 -13.92 -5.93 0.49
C GLY A 235 -12.78 -4.95 0.76
N ARG A 236 -11.63 -5.14 0.13
CA ARG A 236 -10.59 -4.11 0.10
C ARG A 236 -11.12 -2.75 -0.41
N LEU A 237 -12.15 -2.73 -1.25
CA LEU A 237 -12.80 -1.49 -1.70
C LEU A 237 -13.39 -0.68 -0.55
N LEU A 238 -13.89 -1.33 0.50
CA LEU A 238 -14.56 -0.68 1.64
C LEU A 238 -13.66 0.27 2.47
N GLY A 239 -12.36 0.26 2.23
CA GLY A 239 -11.40 1.17 2.88
C GLY A 239 -11.22 2.51 2.16
N THR A 240 -11.95 2.77 1.08
CA THR A 240 -11.92 4.04 0.34
C THR A 240 -13.26 4.76 0.39
N GLY A 241 -13.27 6.08 0.24
CA GLY A 241 -14.47 6.90 0.38
C GLY A 241 -15.61 6.52 -0.56
N THR A 242 -15.29 6.04 -1.76
CA THR A 242 -16.30 5.61 -2.76
C THR A 242 -16.48 4.09 -2.82
N GLY A 243 -15.70 3.31 -2.08
CA GLY A 243 -15.62 1.86 -2.26
C GLY A 243 -16.93 1.11 -2.02
N SER A 244 -17.72 1.55 -1.04
CA SER A 244 -19.05 0.96 -0.77
C SER A 244 -20.01 1.14 -1.95
N TYR A 245 -19.96 2.27 -2.66
CA TYR A 245 -20.76 2.51 -3.86
C TYR A 245 -20.29 1.65 -5.04
N VAL A 246 -18.97 1.60 -5.26
CA VAL A 246 -18.37 0.76 -6.31
C VAL A 246 -18.74 -0.70 -6.11
N LEU A 247 -18.63 -1.19 -4.87
CA LEU A 247 -18.97 -2.58 -4.53
C LEU A 247 -20.46 -2.86 -4.75
N HIS A 248 -21.35 -1.92 -4.38
CA HIS A 248 -22.79 -2.05 -4.59
C HIS A 248 -23.14 -2.19 -6.08
N TYR A 249 -22.66 -1.29 -6.93
CA TYR A 249 -22.96 -1.34 -8.37
C TYR A 249 -22.35 -2.59 -9.02
N LEU A 250 -21.17 -3.03 -8.58
CA LEU A 250 -20.61 -4.28 -9.04
C LEU A 250 -21.51 -5.48 -8.72
N ILE A 251 -22.05 -5.56 -7.50
CA ILE A 251 -22.96 -6.62 -7.06
C ILE A 251 -24.30 -6.55 -7.80
N GLU A 252 -24.79 -5.34 -8.07
CA GLU A 252 -26.06 -5.12 -8.77
C GLU A 252 -26.05 -5.71 -10.19
N ASP A 253 -24.94 -5.57 -10.90
CA ASP A 253 -24.74 -6.01 -12.28
C ASP A 253 -24.20 -7.44 -12.42
N ALA A 254 -24.21 -8.23 -11.31
CA ALA A 254 -23.55 -9.53 -11.31
C ALA A 254 -24.20 -10.59 -12.21
N TRP A 255 -25.50 -10.47 -12.54
CA TRP A 255 -26.26 -11.55 -13.19
C TRP A 255 -26.86 -11.16 -14.51
N VAL A 256 -26.81 -12.09 -15.47
CA VAL A 256 -27.56 -12.05 -16.74
C VAL A 256 -28.35 -13.34 -16.93
N THR A 257 -29.33 -13.30 -17.81
CA THR A 257 -30.06 -14.53 -18.23
C THR A 257 -29.46 -15.02 -19.54
N GLY A 258 -28.70 -16.09 -19.47
CA GLY A 258 -28.15 -16.80 -20.61
C GLY A 258 -29.03 -17.93 -21.09
N PRO A 259 -28.62 -18.68 -22.12
CA PRO A 259 -29.40 -19.77 -22.69
C PRO A 259 -29.69 -20.91 -21.70
N ALA A 260 -28.83 -21.14 -20.72
CA ALA A 260 -28.96 -22.17 -19.71
C ALA A 260 -29.59 -21.65 -18.39
N GLY A 261 -29.98 -20.39 -18.33
CA GLY A 261 -30.52 -19.74 -17.14
C GLY A 261 -29.61 -18.61 -16.60
N PRO A 262 -29.78 -18.25 -15.33
CA PRO A 262 -28.96 -17.18 -14.73
C PRO A 262 -27.47 -17.57 -14.66
N GLU A 263 -26.61 -16.69 -15.16
CA GLU A 263 -25.14 -16.83 -15.13
C GLU A 263 -24.48 -15.52 -14.74
N LEU A 264 -23.23 -15.58 -14.25
CA LEU A 264 -22.46 -14.38 -13.93
C LEU A 264 -22.12 -13.61 -15.21
N ALA A 265 -22.45 -12.32 -15.23
CA ALA A 265 -22.23 -11.46 -16.39
C ALA A 265 -20.73 -11.32 -16.71
N GLU A 266 -20.36 -11.35 -17.99
CA GLU A 266 -18.96 -11.13 -18.41
C GLU A 266 -18.44 -9.74 -17.98
N THR A 267 -19.30 -8.72 -17.99
CA THR A 267 -19.00 -7.39 -17.51
C THR A 267 -18.68 -7.37 -16.01
N PHE A 268 -19.42 -8.12 -15.21
CA PHE A 268 -19.13 -8.33 -13.79
C PHE A 268 -17.79 -9.03 -13.61
N LEU A 269 -17.53 -10.12 -14.30
CA LEU A 269 -16.27 -10.87 -14.20
C LEU A 269 -15.05 -10.01 -14.60
N GLN A 270 -15.20 -9.18 -15.64
CA GLN A 270 -14.16 -8.23 -16.06
C GLN A 270 -13.91 -7.16 -15.00
N ALA A 271 -14.95 -6.58 -14.41
CA ALA A 271 -14.83 -5.58 -13.37
C ALA A 271 -14.22 -6.18 -12.08
N VAL A 272 -14.66 -7.37 -11.67
CA VAL A 272 -14.05 -8.12 -10.56
C VAL A 272 -12.56 -8.34 -10.79
N GLN A 273 -12.18 -8.81 -11.99
CA GLN A 273 -10.77 -8.98 -12.34
C GLN A 273 -9.96 -7.70 -12.21
N SER A 274 -10.51 -6.57 -12.66
CA SER A 274 -9.83 -5.28 -12.59
C SER A 274 -9.51 -4.85 -11.14
N HIS A 275 -10.34 -5.27 -10.19
CA HIS A 275 -10.12 -5.00 -8.77
C HIS A 275 -9.22 -6.03 -8.07
N LEU A 276 -9.20 -7.29 -8.52
CA LEU A 276 -8.48 -8.37 -7.83
C LEU A 276 -7.10 -8.68 -8.42
N SER A 277 -6.85 -8.36 -9.70
CA SER A 277 -5.60 -8.73 -10.37
C SER A 277 -4.39 -7.99 -9.80
N HIS A 278 -3.34 -8.74 -9.54
CA HIS A 278 -2.02 -8.23 -9.12
C HIS A 278 -1.04 -8.10 -10.30
N THR A 279 -1.52 -8.12 -11.55
CA THR A 279 -0.64 -8.04 -12.73
C THR A 279 0.22 -6.78 -12.74
N ALA A 280 -0.34 -5.64 -12.34
CA ALA A 280 0.39 -4.37 -12.27
C ALA A 280 1.23 -4.20 -11.00
N THR A 281 0.90 -4.92 -9.93
CA THR A 281 1.51 -4.75 -8.60
C THR A 281 1.77 -6.11 -7.92
N PRO A 282 2.54 -7.04 -8.54
CA PRO A 282 2.75 -8.37 -7.97
C PRO A 282 3.46 -8.32 -6.62
N LEU A 283 4.36 -7.37 -6.42
CA LEU A 283 5.08 -7.17 -5.16
C LEU A 283 4.15 -6.81 -4.00
N TYR A 284 2.97 -6.24 -4.28
CA TYR A 284 1.97 -5.98 -3.26
C TYR A 284 1.63 -7.28 -2.50
N ALA A 285 1.33 -8.36 -3.21
CA ALA A 285 1.03 -9.63 -2.58
C ALA A 285 2.26 -10.34 -2.02
N VAL A 286 3.40 -10.27 -2.71
CA VAL A 286 4.62 -11.00 -2.35
C VAL A 286 5.29 -10.42 -1.10
N LEU A 287 5.26 -9.09 -0.92
CA LEU A 287 5.94 -8.40 0.19
C LEU A 287 4.98 -7.93 1.29
N HIS A 288 3.67 -8.16 1.16
CA HIS A 288 2.67 -7.55 2.04
C HIS A 288 2.92 -7.82 3.53
N GLU A 289 3.18 -9.06 3.91
CA GLU A 289 3.48 -9.38 5.31
C GLU A 289 4.91 -9.02 5.72
N ALA A 290 5.85 -9.02 4.77
CA ALA A 290 7.25 -8.69 5.05
C ALA A 290 7.46 -7.24 5.52
N ILE A 291 6.53 -6.32 5.21
CA ILE A 291 6.61 -4.93 5.68
C ILE A 291 6.40 -4.78 7.19
N TYR A 292 5.82 -5.78 7.85
CA TYR A 292 5.61 -5.83 9.30
C TYR A 292 6.66 -6.69 10.02
N ALA A 293 7.49 -7.42 9.27
CA ALA A 293 8.43 -8.36 9.84
C ALA A 293 9.69 -7.65 10.38
N GLN A 294 9.98 -7.84 11.66
CA GLN A 294 11.13 -7.28 12.38
C GLN A 294 11.65 -8.30 13.37
N ARG A 295 12.98 -8.34 13.57
CA ARG A 295 13.60 -9.24 14.54
C ARG A 295 13.11 -9.00 15.97
N SER A 296 12.93 -7.75 16.34
CA SER A 296 12.46 -7.32 17.65
C SER A 296 11.02 -7.72 17.95
N VAL A 297 10.20 -7.99 16.91
CA VAL A 297 8.77 -8.28 17.04
C VAL A 297 8.48 -9.77 16.90
N ALA A 298 9.12 -10.45 15.96
CA ALA A 298 8.86 -11.86 15.69
C ALA A 298 10.16 -12.61 15.37
N SER A 299 10.48 -13.60 16.17
CA SER A 299 11.62 -14.49 15.94
C SER A 299 11.34 -15.59 14.89
N LYS A 300 10.12 -15.65 14.38
CA LYS A 300 9.67 -16.57 13.32
C LYS A 300 9.25 -15.77 12.10
N GLY A 301 9.21 -16.40 10.94
CA GLY A 301 8.63 -15.81 9.74
C GLY A 301 7.15 -15.43 9.95
N THR A 302 6.58 -14.66 9.03
CA THR A 302 5.17 -14.24 9.11
C THR A 302 4.20 -15.40 8.93
N GLY A 303 4.61 -16.44 8.18
CA GLY A 303 3.91 -17.71 8.06
C GLY A 303 2.48 -17.61 7.52
N TRP A 304 2.18 -16.59 6.71
CA TRP A 304 0.82 -16.28 6.24
C TRP A 304 -0.11 -15.92 7.40
N ALA A 305 0.27 -14.93 8.17
CA ALA A 305 -0.45 -14.44 9.34
C ALA A 305 -1.93 -14.15 9.05
N ALA A 306 -2.26 -13.57 7.87
CA ALA A 306 -3.64 -13.33 7.47
C ALA A 306 -4.49 -14.61 7.48
N GLN A 307 -3.92 -15.74 7.01
CA GLN A 307 -4.62 -17.03 6.96
C GLN A 307 -4.82 -17.60 8.37
N HIS A 308 -3.82 -17.50 9.23
CA HIS A 308 -3.92 -18.00 10.60
C HIS A 308 -4.90 -17.18 11.43
N VAL A 309 -4.79 -15.87 11.39
CA VAL A 309 -5.68 -14.96 12.13
C VAL A 309 -7.13 -15.05 11.64
N ARG A 310 -7.36 -15.34 10.35
CA ARG A 310 -8.72 -15.55 9.83
C ARG A 310 -9.49 -16.59 10.63
N ALA A 311 -8.84 -17.64 11.12
CA ALA A 311 -9.47 -18.71 11.88
C ALA A 311 -10.03 -18.21 13.24
N GLU A 312 -9.54 -17.09 13.76
CA GLU A 312 -10.04 -16.45 14.97
C GLU A 312 -11.38 -15.70 14.73
N PHE A 313 -11.77 -15.48 13.46
CA PHE A 313 -12.93 -14.70 13.03
C PHE A 313 -13.87 -15.51 12.14
N PRO A 314 -14.62 -16.48 12.70
CA PRO A 314 -15.47 -17.41 11.93
C PRO A 314 -16.59 -16.73 11.15
N GLU A 315 -16.95 -15.49 11.45
CA GLU A 315 -17.93 -14.70 10.69
C GLU A 315 -17.47 -14.39 9.26
N PHE A 316 -16.17 -14.53 8.95
CA PHE A 316 -15.62 -14.39 7.60
C PHE A 316 -15.56 -15.70 6.83
N ASP A 317 -15.94 -16.82 7.44
CA ASP A 317 -16.07 -18.10 6.73
C ASP A 317 -17.34 -18.12 5.90
N VAL A 318 -17.16 -18.31 4.57
CA VAL A 318 -18.28 -18.30 3.61
C VAL A 318 -19.26 -19.44 3.88
N GLY A 319 -18.75 -20.65 4.16
CA GLY A 319 -19.58 -21.82 4.44
C GLY A 319 -20.48 -21.61 5.63
N THR A 320 -19.87 -21.23 6.74
CA THR A 320 -20.56 -20.92 7.99
C THR A 320 -21.60 -19.80 7.84
N ALA A 321 -21.31 -18.77 7.04
CA ALA A 321 -22.24 -17.67 6.80
C ALA A 321 -23.45 -18.14 5.98
N LEU A 322 -23.24 -18.93 4.93
CA LEU A 322 -24.30 -19.43 4.06
C LEU A 322 -25.21 -20.42 4.79
N GLU A 323 -24.64 -21.40 5.50
CA GLU A 323 -25.38 -22.41 6.27
C GLU A 323 -26.19 -21.78 7.40
N GLY A 324 -25.63 -20.77 8.09
CA GLY A 324 -26.29 -20.05 9.17
C GLY A 324 -27.25 -18.95 8.73
N GLY A 325 -27.51 -18.76 7.43
CA GLY A 325 -28.39 -17.70 6.93
C GLY A 325 -27.87 -16.27 7.22
N ARG A 326 -26.57 -16.11 7.47
CA ARG A 326 -25.95 -14.84 7.83
C ARG A 326 -25.41 -14.09 6.61
N PRO A 327 -25.22 -12.76 6.69
CA PRO A 327 -24.49 -12.04 5.64
C PRO A 327 -23.08 -12.63 5.43
N VAL A 328 -22.66 -12.75 4.18
CA VAL A 328 -21.28 -13.12 3.83
C VAL A 328 -20.43 -11.86 3.94
N HIS A 329 -19.46 -11.84 4.85
CA HIS A 329 -18.57 -10.70 5.01
C HIS A 329 -17.48 -10.71 3.93
N PHE A 330 -17.21 -9.55 3.38
CA PHE A 330 -16.03 -9.28 2.58
C PHE A 330 -14.80 -9.15 3.49
N THR A 331 -13.62 -9.57 3.00
CA THR A 331 -12.36 -9.40 3.73
C THR A 331 -11.71 -8.04 3.42
N GLY A 332 -10.69 -7.67 4.19
CA GLY A 332 -9.98 -6.39 4.01
C GLY A 332 -8.70 -6.50 3.17
N GLU A 333 -7.71 -5.71 3.54
CA GLU A 333 -6.37 -5.72 2.97
C GLU A 333 -5.56 -6.90 3.54
N MET A 334 -5.87 -8.09 3.08
CA MET A 334 -5.32 -9.34 3.59
C MET A 334 -4.82 -10.19 2.43
N VAL A 335 -3.56 -10.61 2.50
CA VAL A 335 -2.96 -11.47 1.47
C VAL A 335 -2.93 -12.89 1.98
N TYR A 336 -3.64 -13.77 1.27
CA TYR A 336 -3.75 -15.19 1.61
C TYR A 336 -2.93 -16.07 0.66
N PRO A 337 -2.41 -17.22 1.11
CA PRO A 337 -1.61 -18.11 0.26
C PRO A 337 -2.36 -18.62 -0.99
N TRP A 338 -3.67 -18.80 -0.91
CA TRP A 338 -4.50 -19.25 -2.04
C TRP A 338 -4.66 -18.21 -3.17
N LEU A 339 -4.35 -16.91 -2.92
CA LEU A 339 -4.29 -15.90 -3.99
C LEU A 339 -3.27 -16.28 -5.06
N PHE A 340 -2.18 -16.94 -4.66
CA PHE A 340 -1.15 -17.43 -5.56
C PHE A 340 -1.59 -18.65 -6.40
N ASP A 341 -2.72 -19.27 -6.08
CA ASP A 341 -3.33 -20.32 -6.91
C ASP A 341 -4.39 -19.75 -7.87
N THR A 342 -5.03 -18.66 -7.50
CA THR A 342 -6.18 -18.09 -8.22
C THR A 342 -5.79 -17.01 -9.23
N ASP A 343 -4.78 -16.16 -8.91
CA ASP A 343 -4.29 -15.10 -9.80
C ASP A 343 -3.13 -15.59 -10.69
N PRO A 344 -3.28 -15.60 -12.04
CA PRO A 344 -2.22 -16.01 -12.96
C PRO A 344 -0.93 -15.19 -12.85
N ALA A 345 -0.99 -13.93 -12.41
CA ALA A 345 0.19 -13.09 -12.23
C ALA A 345 1.02 -13.51 -11.01
N LEU A 346 0.36 -14.05 -9.98
CA LEU A 346 0.99 -14.47 -8.73
C LEU A 346 1.44 -15.93 -8.74
N ARG A 347 0.77 -16.78 -9.53
CA ARG A 347 1.05 -18.22 -9.56
C ARG A 347 2.53 -18.58 -9.72
N PRO A 348 3.30 -17.95 -10.64
CA PRO A 348 4.74 -18.24 -10.77
C PRO A 348 5.57 -17.80 -9.56
N LEU A 349 5.03 -16.95 -8.68
CA LEU A 349 5.71 -16.37 -7.52
C LEU A 349 5.32 -17.06 -6.19
N LYS A 350 4.50 -18.14 -6.25
CA LYS A 350 3.97 -18.82 -5.06
C LYS A 350 5.07 -19.30 -4.13
N GLU A 351 6.06 -20.03 -4.64
CA GLU A 351 7.15 -20.58 -3.84
C GLU A 351 8.11 -19.47 -3.36
N THR A 352 8.29 -18.42 -4.14
CA THR A 352 9.05 -17.23 -3.72
C THR A 352 8.38 -16.53 -2.54
N ALA A 353 7.06 -16.34 -2.58
CA ALA A 353 6.28 -15.77 -1.50
C ALA A 353 6.29 -16.68 -0.26
N GLN A 354 6.24 -18.01 -0.44
CA GLN A 354 6.38 -18.97 0.64
C GLN A 354 7.75 -18.85 1.33
N ALA A 355 8.83 -18.75 0.56
CA ALA A 355 10.17 -18.57 1.10
C ALA A 355 10.33 -17.27 1.89
N LEU A 356 9.65 -16.18 1.46
CA LEU A 356 9.62 -14.91 2.21
C LEU A 356 8.78 -15.02 3.48
N ALA A 357 7.64 -15.71 3.44
CA ALA A 357 6.80 -15.93 4.62
C ALA A 357 7.48 -16.79 5.70
N GLU A 358 8.38 -17.71 5.31
CA GLU A 358 9.18 -18.54 6.20
C GLU A 358 10.44 -17.83 6.75
N ARG A 359 10.83 -16.70 6.14
CA ARG A 359 12.03 -15.97 6.52
C ARG A 359 11.90 -15.36 7.92
N ALA A 360 12.84 -15.68 8.82
CA ALA A 360 12.83 -15.25 10.22
C ALA A 360 13.90 -14.18 10.55
N ASP A 361 14.89 -13.96 9.66
CA ASP A 361 16.07 -13.12 9.91
C ASP A 361 15.89 -11.67 9.38
N TRP A 362 14.69 -11.12 9.51
CA TRP A 362 14.41 -9.76 9.08
C TRP A 362 15.09 -8.73 9.99
N PRO A 363 15.79 -7.71 9.43
CA PRO A 363 16.29 -6.60 10.22
C PRO A 363 15.13 -5.75 10.75
N ASP A 364 15.38 -5.04 11.85
CA ASP A 364 14.42 -4.07 12.38
C ASP A 364 14.26 -2.89 11.43
N LEU A 365 13.04 -2.37 11.36
CA LEU A 365 12.65 -1.26 10.50
C LEU A 365 12.61 0.07 11.27
N TYR A 366 12.52 0.01 12.60
CA TYR A 366 12.36 1.20 13.45
C TYR A 366 13.34 1.15 14.62
N ASP A 367 13.86 2.32 14.97
CA ASP A 367 14.71 2.55 16.14
C ASP A 367 13.90 3.43 17.11
N ALA A 368 13.35 2.81 18.15
CA ALA A 368 12.47 3.48 19.12
C ALA A 368 13.21 4.59 19.89
N ASP A 369 14.49 4.41 20.22
CA ASP A 369 15.27 5.42 20.95
C ASP A 369 15.51 6.66 20.07
N ARG A 370 15.83 6.47 18.78
CA ARG A 370 15.97 7.57 17.84
C ARG A 370 14.65 8.29 17.58
N LEU A 371 13.53 7.56 17.49
CA LEU A 371 12.19 8.15 17.36
C LEU A 371 11.81 8.95 18.62
N ALA A 372 12.11 8.44 19.82
CA ALA A 372 11.90 9.16 21.08
C ALA A 372 12.80 10.41 21.22
N ALA A 373 13.92 10.44 20.51
CA ALA A 373 14.84 11.60 20.44
C ALA A 373 14.61 12.49 19.21
N ASN A 374 13.56 12.25 18.40
CA ASN A 374 13.32 12.97 17.15
C ASN A 374 13.29 14.50 17.32
N GLU A 375 13.94 15.20 16.39
CA GLU A 375 13.94 16.68 16.30
C GLU A 375 13.40 17.20 14.96
N VAL A 376 13.13 16.29 14.03
CA VAL A 376 12.56 16.64 12.73
C VAL A 376 11.09 17.03 12.92
N PRO A 377 10.65 18.20 12.45
CA PRO A 377 9.24 18.55 12.44
C PRO A 377 8.42 17.48 11.69
N ALA A 378 7.43 16.89 12.37
CA ALA A 378 6.66 15.83 11.79
C ALA A 378 5.16 15.99 12.09
N ALA A 379 4.32 15.64 11.12
CA ALA A 379 2.87 15.62 11.26
C ALA A 379 2.25 14.39 10.60
N ALA A 380 1.17 13.89 11.19
CA ALA A 380 0.45 12.73 10.67
C ALA A 380 -1.06 12.94 10.67
N ALA A 381 -1.70 12.62 9.54
CA ALA A 381 -3.13 12.39 9.47
C ALA A 381 -3.44 10.92 9.74
N VAL A 382 -4.25 10.66 10.77
CA VAL A 382 -4.73 9.34 11.17
C VAL A 382 -6.22 9.28 10.87
N TYR A 383 -6.63 8.36 10.01
CA TYR A 383 -8.04 8.19 9.69
C TYR A 383 -8.69 7.25 10.74
N ALA A 384 -9.71 7.76 11.43
CA ALA A 384 -10.28 7.10 12.60
C ALA A 384 -10.88 5.71 12.31
N ASP A 385 -11.44 5.55 11.10
CA ASP A 385 -12.09 4.32 10.64
C ASP A 385 -11.29 3.55 9.59
N ASP A 386 -9.98 3.84 9.49
CA ASP A 386 -9.08 3.16 8.57
C ASP A 386 -9.07 1.64 8.82
N MET A 387 -9.34 0.86 7.78
CA MET A 387 -9.33 -0.60 7.84
C MET A 387 -8.04 -1.24 7.33
N TYR A 388 -7.09 -0.42 6.85
CA TYR A 388 -5.77 -0.87 6.38
C TYR A 388 -4.70 -0.60 7.42
N VAL A 389 -4.64 0.64 7.94
CA VAL A 389 -3.67 1.02 8.98
C VAL A 389 -4.44 1.41 10.24
N ASP A 390 -4.42 0.53 11.24
CA ASP A 390 -5.23 0.68 12.45
C ASP A 390 -4.90 1.97 13.21
N ALA A 391 -5.93 2.76 13.52
CA ALA A 391 -5.77 4.04 14.20
C ALA A 391 -5.21 3.90 15.63
N ALA A 392 -5.46 2.78 16.33
CA ALA A 392 -4.91 2.57 17.68
C ALA A 392 -3.39 2.36 17.62
N HIS A 393 -2.90 1.51 16.70
CA HIS A 393 -1.48 1.33 16.46
C HIS A 393 -0.81 2.64 16.00
N SER A 394 -1.49 3.40 15.12
CA SER A 394 -0.99 4.70 14.67
C SER A 394 -0.83 5.70 15.81
N LEU A 395 -1.80 5.77 16.72
CA LEU A 395 -1.77 6.67 17.86
C LEU A 395 -0.78 6.22 18.94
N GLU A 396 -0.53 4.93 19.10
CA GLU A 396 0.54 4.41 19.95
C GLU A 396 1.90 4.88 19.43
N THR A 397 2.19 4.66 18.15
CA THR A 397 3.41 5.11 17.49
C THR A 397 3.57 6.63 17.54
N ALA A 398 2.48 7.37 17.36
CA ALA A 398 2.53 8.83 17.45
C ALA A 398 3.02 9.36 18.81
N ARG A 399 2.73 8.65 19.89
CA ARG A 399 3.20 9.01 21.26
C ARG A 399 4.69 8.70 21.44
N GLU A 400 5.24 7.77 20.71
CA GLU A 400 6.64 7.37 20.78
C GLU A 400 7.57 8.26 19.96
N ILE A 401 7.05 8.96 18.94
CA ILE A 401 7.84 9.89 18.11
C ILE A 401 7.79 11.28 18.73
N ARG A 402 8.91 11.76 19.28
CA ARG A 402 8.97 13.08 19.90
C ARG A 402 8.62 14.18 18.90
N GLY A 403 7.70 15.05 19.28
CA GLY A 403 7.30 16.22 18.48
C GLY A 403 6.39 15.93 17.30
N LEU A 404 5.98 14.68 17.07
CA LEU A 404 5.01 14.36 16.04
C LEU A 404 3.65 14.98 16.38
N ARG A 405 3.12 15.79 15.49
CA ARG A 405 1.78 16.37 15.58
C ARG A 405 0.78 15.47 14.88
N THR A 406 -0.28 15.06 15.58
CA THR A 406 -1.26 14.12 15.05
C THR A 406 -2.60 14.80 14.82
N TRP A 407 -3.18 14.59 13.65
CA TRP A 407 -4.53 14.96 13.32
C TRP A 407 -5.37 13.71 13.08
N VAL A 408 -6.31 13.44 13.99
CA VAL A 408 -7.27 12.33 13.86
C VAL A 408 -8.52 12.87 13.18
N THR A 409 -8.97 12.21 12.12
CA THR A 409 -10.15 12.63 11.37
C THR A 409 -10.95 11.44 10.85
N ASN A 410 -12.26 11.62 10.72
CA ASN A 410 -13.20 10.69 10.07
C ASN A 410 -13.88 11.32 8.83
N GLU A 411 -13.37 12.46 8.35
CA GLU A 411 -13.88 13.10 7.15
C GLU A 411 -13.51 12.33 5.88
N TRP A 412 -12.42 11.58 5.94
CA TRP A 412 -11.92 10.75 4.83
C TRP A 412 -11.62 9.34 5.29
N GLU A 413 -11.63 8.44 4.33
CA GLU A 413 -11.10 7.09 4.44
C GLU A 413 -9.60 7.08 4.11
N HIS A 414 -9.00 5.90 3.95
CA HIS A 414 -7.56 5.73 3.68
C HIS A 414 -7.05 6.52 2.46
N ASP A 415 -7.91 6.82 1.52
CA ASP A 415 -7.59 7.56 0.29
C ASP A 415 -7.65 9.09 0.43
N GLY A 416 -7.77 9.62 1.65
CA GLY A 416 -7.97 11.05 1.93
C GLY A 416 -6.96 11.98 1.25
N LEU A 417 -5.67 11.60 1.18
CA LEU A 417 -4.67 12.39 0.45
C LEU A 417 -5.06 12.62 -1.01
N ARG A 418 -5.62 11.60 -1.67
CA ARG A 418 -5.94 11.64 -3.10
C ARG A 418 -7.25 12.36 -3.41
N VAL A 419 -8.25 12.24 -2.51
CA VAL A 419 -9.62 12.67 -2.80
C VAL A 419 -9.96 14.03 -2.17
N SER A 420 -9.07 14.61 -1.37
CA SER A 420 -9.31 15.88 -0.65
C SER A 420 -8.87 17.14 -1.41
N ASP A 421 -8.51 17.05 -2.70
CA ASP A 421 -8.02 18.18 -3.50
C ASP A 421 -6.93 19.01 -2.81
N GLY A 422 -6.01 18.30 -2.14
CA GLY A 422 -4.88 18.90 -1.43
C GLY A 422 -5.18 19.37 -0.01
N ALA A 423 -6.41 19.29 0.50
CA ALA A 423 -6.76 19.75 1.85
C ALA A 423 -6.01 19.00 2.95
N VAL A 424 -5.83 17.68 2.81
CA VAL A 424 -5.05 16.87 3.75
C VAL A 424 -3.60 17.32 3.75
N LEU A 425 -2.98 17.49 2.59
CA LEU A 425 -1.59 17.96 2.51
C LEU A 425 -1.42 19.38 3.04
N ASP A 426 -2.34 20.30 2.71
CA ASP A 426 -2.31 21.68 3.24
C ASP A 426 -2.29 21.69 4.77
N ARG A 427 -3.17 20.89 5.38
CA ARG A 427 -3.20 20.79 6.84
C ARG A 427 -1.91 20.23 7.41
N LEU A 428 -1.34 19.19 6.81
CA LEU A 428 -0.07 18.62 7.26
C LEU A 428 1.10 19.63 7.13
N ILE A 429 1.16 20.38 6.03
CA ILE A 429 2.15 21.45 5.83
C ILE A 429 2.04 22.50 6.95
N ARG A 430 0.83 22.97 7.24
CA ARG A 430 0.59 23.94 8.30
C ARG A 430 0.95 23.40 9.68
N MET A 431 0.68 22.12 9.94
CA MET A 431 1.04 21.45 11.18
C MET A 431 2.56 21.38 11.38
N VAL A 432 3.33 20.92 10.40
CA VAL A 432 4.80 20.84 10.53
C VAL A 432 5.44 22.23 10.69
N ARG A 433 4.80 23.28 10.17
CA ARG A 433 5.24 24.65 10.28
C ARG A 433 4.78 25.35 11.58
N GLY A 434 3.92 24.70 12.36
CA GLY A 434 3.40 25.29 13.62
C GLY A 434 2.36 26.37 13.43
N GLU A 435 1.66 26.36 12.31
CA GLU A 435 0.60 27.31 11.97
C GLU A 435 -0.78 26.89 12.49
N VAL A 436 -0.95 25.62 12.85
CA VAL A 436 -2.17 25.02 13.41
C VAL A 436 -1.85 23.93 14.43
#